data_a6a8eef0c89c998fcbc97ae68ead96dc
#
_entry.id   a6a8eef0c89c998fcbc97ae68ead96dc
#
_cell.length_a   1.000
_cell.length_b   1.000
_cell.length_c   1.000
_cell.angle_alpha   90.00
_cell.angle_beta   90.00
_cell.angle_gamma   90.00
#
_symmetry.space_group_name_H-M   'P 1'
#
loop_
_entity.id
_entity.type
_entity.pdbx_description
1 polymer ?
#
loop_
_entity_poly.entity_id
_entity_poly.type
_entity_poly.pdbx_seq_one_letter_code
_entity_poly.pdbx_strand_id
1 'polypeptide(L)' 'MGKLILQNFGEMLKEQREKLGLSQSMVAKKINTSHQNISRWESGKILPSIEFCIKLADLYNISLDELVGKDK' A
#
# COMPACT_ATOMS: atom_id res chain seq x y z
N MET A 1 9.94 1.45 16.67
CA MET A 1 9.41 2.52 15.81
C MET A 1 9.20 2.07 14.38
N GLY A 2 10.23 1.60 13.71
CA GLY A 2 10.10 1.18 12.32
C GLY A 2 9.06 0.10 12.11
N LYS A 3 9.00 -0.85 13.03
CA LYS A 3 8.04 -1.93 12.95
C LYS A 3 6.60 -1.42 12.98
N LEU A 4 6.32 -0.49 13.87
CA LEU A 4 4.99 0.06 14.02
C LEU A 4 4.57 0.82 12.77
N ILE A 5 5.48 1.59 12.20
CA ILE A 5 5.21 2.34 10.98
C ILE A 5 4.90 1.39 9.83
N LEU A 6 5.71 0.35 9.68
CA LEU A 6 5.51 -0.65 8.61
C LEU A 6 4.17 -1.34 8.74
N GLN A 7 3.80 -1.69 9.97
CA GLN A 7 2.56 -2.39 10.22
C GLN A 7 1.35 -1.51 9.90
N ASN A 8 1.39 -0.26 10.37
CA ASN A 8 0.28 0.67 10.13
C ASN A 8 0.13 0.97 8.65
N PHE A 9 1.26 1.12 7.96
CA PHE A 9 1.25 1.36 6.53
C PHE A 9 0.60 0.19 5.78
N GLY A 10 0.98 -1.03 6.14
CA GLY A 10 0.44 -2.22 5.51
C GLY A 10 -1.05 -2.35 5.72
N GLU A 11 -1.49 -2.11 6.94
CA GLU A 11 -2.92 -2.19 7.25
C GLU A 11 -3.72 -1.16 6.46
N MET A 12 -3.16 0.02 6.30
CA MET A 12 -3.81 1.07 5.54
C MET A 12 -3.94 0.70 4.07
N LEU A 13 -2.89 0.12 3.51
CA LEU A 13 -2.93 -0.35 2.12
C LEU A 13 -4.02 -1.39 1.93
N LYS A 14 -4.09 -2.33 2.84
CA LYS A 14 -5.08 -3.40 2.76
C LYS A 14 -6.49 -2.82 2.86
N GLU A 15 -6.67 -1.89 3.77
CA GLU A 15 -7.97 -1.25 3.97
C GLU A 15 -8.43 -0.53 2.70
N GLN A 16 -7.54 0.23 2.08
CA GLN A 16 -7.88 0.94 0.86
C GLN A 16 -8.22 -0.02 -0.26
N ARG A 17 -7.46 -1.10 -0.37
CA ARG A 17 -7.71 -2.11 -1.39
C ARG A 17 -9.09 -2.74 -1.20
N GLU A 18 -9.41 -3.11 0.03
CA GLU A 18 -10.68 -3.76 0.33
C GLU A 18 -11.86 -2.82 0.11
N LYS A 19 -11.69 -1.54 0.37
CA LYS A 19 -12.73 -0.56 0.10
C LYS A 19 -13.12 -0.52 -1.36
N LEU A 20 -12.15 -0.76 -2.24
CA LEU A 20 -12.40 -0.76 -3.68
C LEU A 20 -12.81 -2.13 -4.20
N GLY A 21 -12.87 -3.13 -3.33
CA GLY A 21 -13.25 -4.48 -3.73
C GLY A 21 -12.21 -5.18 -4.59
N LEU A 22 -10.93 -4.80 -4.46
CA LEU A 22 -9.88 -5.36 -5.28
C LEU A 22 -9.14 -6.47 -4.55
N SER A 23 -8.71 -7.48 -5.31
CA SER A 23 -7.82 -8.50 -4.78
C SER A 23 -6.39 -8.00 -4.86
N GLN A 24 -5.48 -8.67 -4.12
CA GLN A 24 -4.06 -8.33 -4.20
C GLN A 24 -3.54 -8.49 -5.62
N SER A 25 -3.99 -9.54 -6.31
CA SER A 25 -3.57 -9.76 -7.70
C SER A 25 -4.03 -8.65 -8.63
N MET A 26 -5.24 -8.15 -8.40
CA MET A 26 -5.77 -7.07 -9.23
C MET A 26 -4.94 -5.78 -9.03
N VAL A 27 -4.60 -5.48 -7.79
CA VAL A 27 -3.77 -4.29 -7.51
C VAL A 27 -2.39 -4.46 -8.15
N ALA A 28 -1.81 -5.65 -8.01
CA ALA A 28 -0.49 -5.92 -8.61
C ALA A 28 -0.52 -5.65 -10.12
N LYS A 29 -1.56 -6.09 -10.79
CA LYS A 29 -1.70 -5.86 -12.21
C LYS A 29 -1.81 -4.37 -12.53
N LYS A 30 -2.61 -3.66 -11.77
CA LYS A 30 -2.87 -2.24 -12.04
C LYS A 30 -1.62 -1.38 -11.90
N ILE A 31 -0.73 -1.73 -10.99
CA ILE A 31 0.48 -0.93 -10.79
C ILE A 31 1.73 -1.63 -11.30
N ASN A 32 1.54 -2.74 -12.02
CA ASN A 32 2.62 -3.45 -12.70
C ASN A 32 3.67 -4.00 -11.74
N THR A 33 3.22 -4.79 -10.79
CA THR A 33 4.11 -5.46 -9.86
C THR A 33 3.58 -6.88 -9.61
N SER A 34 4.21 -7.61 -8.71
CA SER A 34 3.82 -8.97 -8.41
C SER A 34 2.86 -9.02 -7.22
N HIS A 35 2.05 -10.06 -7.18
CA HIS A 35 1.17 -10.33 -6.06
C HIS A 35 1.96 -10.45 -4.75
N GLN A 36 3.13 -11.07 -4.81
CA GLN A 36 3.97 -11.24 -3.65
C GLN A 36 4.38 -9.91 -3.05
N ASN A 37 4.67 -8.93 -3.91
CA ASN A 37 5.03 -7.59 -3.42
C ASN A 37 3.86 -6.94 -2.69
N ILE A 38 2.65 -7.04 -3.23
CA ILE A 38 1.47 -6.48 -2.55
C ILE A 38 1.34 -7.13 -1.18
N SER A 39 1.47 -8.44 -1.12
CA SER A 39 1.34 -9.17 0.13
C SER A 39 2.38 -8.73 1.16
N ARG A 40 3.63 -8.57 0.73
CA ARG A 40 4.71 -8.14 1.62
C ARG A 40 4.49 -6.73 2.16
N TRP A 41 4.00 -5.84 1.29
CA TRP A 41 3.72 -4.47 1.72
C TRP A 41 2.56 -4.43 2.71
N GLU A 42 1.50 -5.19 2.46
CA GLU A 42 0.32 -5.20 3.34
C GLU A 42 0.61 -5.88 4.67
N SER A 43 1.51 -6.85 4.68
CA SER A 43 1.85 -7.54 5.92
C SER A 43 2.88 -6.77 6.76
N GLY A 44 3.43 -5.70 6.21
CA GLY A 44 4.39 -4.88 6.93
C GLY A 44 5.81 -5.43 6.90
N LYS A 45 6.08 -6.40 6.02
CA LYS A 45 7.42 -6.97 5.94
C LYS A 45 8.41 -6.03 5.29
N ILE A 46 7.99 -5.33 4.24
CA ILE A 46 8.83 -4.35 3.57
C ILE A 46 7.95 -3.19 3.11
N LEU A 47 8.59 -2.06 2.85
CA LEU A 47 7.92 -0.90 2.28
C LEU A 47 8.12 -0.88 0.77
N PRO A 48 7.12 -0.42 0.00
CA PRO A 48 7.34 -0.23 -1.42
C PRO A 48 8.29 0.94 -1.67
N SER A 49 8.90 0.94 -2.86
CA SER A 49 9.71 2.08 -3.27
C SER A 49 8.83 3.32 -3.42
N ILE A 50 9.48 4.48 -3.51
CA ILE A 50 8.72 5.72 -3.67
C ILE A 50 7.89 5.69 -4.96
N GLU A 51 8.42 5.07 -6.00
CA GLU A 51 7.70 4.93 -7.26
C GLU A 51 6.39 4.18 -7.07
N PHE A 52 6.43 3.07 -6.35
CA PHE A 52 5.22 2.30 -6.10
C PHE A 52 4.30 3.00 -5.10
N CYS A 53 4.85 3.76 -4.18
CA CYS A 53 4.02 4.56 -3.28
C CYS A 53 3.17 5.56 -4.06
N ILE A 54 3.78 6.19 -5.07
CA ILE A 54 3.05 7.14 -5.91
C ILE A 54 1.95 6.42 -6.68
N LYS A 55 2.25 5.25 -7.23
CA LYS A 55 1.26 4.47 -7.96
C LYS A 55 0.10 4.04 -7.07
N LEU A 56 0.42 3.63 -5.85
CA LEU A 56 -0.61 3.22 -4.89
C LEU A 56 -1.48 4.40 -4.47
N ALA A 57 -0.86 5.55 -4.23
CA ALA A 57 -1.60 6.75 -3.86
C ALA A 57 -2.56 7.15 -4.97
N ASP A 58 -2.09 7.07 -6.22
CA ASP A 58 -2.94 7.36 -7.37
C ASP A 58 -4.09 6.38 -7.49
N LEU A 59 -3.79 5.08 -7.35
CA LEU A 59 -4.80 4.04 -7.47
C LEU A 59 -5.89 4.20 -6.41
N TYR A 60 -5.49 4.48 -5.19
CA TYR A 60 -6.41 4.61 -4.07
C TYR A 60 -6.97 6.01 -3.91
N ASN A 61 -6.53 6.93 -4.76
CA ASN A 61 -7.02 8.32 -4.77
C ASN A 61 -6.84 8.99 -3.42
N ILE A 62 -5.65 8.85 -2.87
CA ILE A 62 -5.27 9.50 -1.62
C ILE A 62 -3.92 10.18 -1.82
N SER A 63 -3.60 11.11 -0.92
CA SER A 63 -2.31 11.78 -1.00
C SER A 63 -1.20 10.87 -0.48
N LEU A 64 0.04 11.18 -0.85
CA LEU A 64 1.18 10.47 -0.28
C LEU A 64 1.23 10.62 1.22
N ASP A 65 0.88 11.79 1.73
CA ASP A 65 0.87 12.02 3.17
C ASP A 65 -0.11 11.09 3.86
N GLU A 66 -1.29 10.92 3.29
CA GLU A 66 -2.26 9.98 3.81
C GLU A 66 -1.75 8.55 3.74
N LEU A 67 -1.11 8.23 2.62
CA LEU A 67 -0.60 6.88 2.41
C LEU A 67 0.40 6.49 3.48
N VAL A 68 1.31 7.39 3.82
CA VAL A 68 2.34 7.11 4.83
C VAL A 68 1.92 7.45 6.25
N GLY A 69 0.69 7.92 6.42
CA GLY A 69 0.16 8.19 7.74
C GLY A 69 0.72 9.44 8.39
N LYS A 70 1.13 10.40 7.60
CA LYS A 70 1.79 11.60 8.11
C LYS A 70 0.80 12.67 8.56
N ASP A 71 -0.43 12.56 8.13
CA ASP A 71 -1.45 13.58 8.38
C ASP A 71 -2.03 13.50 9.79
N LYS A 72 -1.27 13.00 10.70
CA LYS A 72 -1.73 12.93 12.07
C LYS A 72 -1.19 14.06 12.89
#